data_66e382d8218692277f693eb2f786f903
#
_entry.id   66e382d8218692277f693eb2f786f903
#
_cell.length_a   1.000
_cell.length_b   1.000
_cell.length_c   1.000
_cell.angle_alpha   90.00
_cell.angle_beta   90.00
_cell.angle_gamma   90.00
#
_symmetry.space_group_name_H-M   'P 1'
#
loop_
_entity.id
_entity.type
_entity.pdbx_description
1 polymer ?
#
loop_
_entity_poly.entity_id
_entity_poly.type
_entity_poly.pdbx_seq_one_letter_code
_entity_poly.pdbx_strand_id
1 'polypeptide(L)'
;MTILSTANKTWYKVKLTYKSKSYTGYVYSSFIVIDKAKTKPTKATTKATTQATTQAPKSTSGYINENYVYFRKTAGGTPITYNGKSIMLMLGQNLTVTDKSDKTWYKVKLTYKSKSYTGYVYSSYITAGTYKTPDNGKSDAAFEKQLSSQKFPESYKVLLRKLHKEHPNWVFKAVHTNLEWSDVVKNEVNVKGRVTNLVNGTSLYPNYGWRSQTVGYNYKTDTYSSYDGSTWFAASDDLIKYYLDPRTYLSSSSSVFAFEKLSYDSSQTRSGVEAILSGTFMHNSRPSGSSSTYSSMIITAAKKSGVSPYHIASRIKQEVGGSMTSGTNGKNASYPGIYNFYNIGAFQSAAGNAITNGLKWAASGTTYNRPWTSPSKSIIGGAIYIGEAYINVGQNTLYTQKFNVTYKDCLYWHQYMGNVQAPRTEAAKVYEAYKASGALNKSITFAIPVYKNMPAATAKMPAADPGNQNNYLKSLKVGSAKLSPTFAINNTTTYTVNVAASVDSIKIAASPVNRYATVSGTGTKELKKGKNTFKIVCKSQSKKARTYTIIINRG
;
A
#
# COMPACT_ATOMS: atom_id res chain seq x y z
N MET A 1 -12.06 -6.53 -28.44
CA MET A 1 -12.79 -5.30 -28.04
C MET A 1 -12.60 -4.23 -29.11
N THR A 2 -13.67 -3.54 -29.48
CA THR A 2 -13.63 -2.44 -30.48
C THR A 2 -13.93 -1.13 -29.78
N ILE A 3 -13.10 -0.11 -29.97
CA ILE A 3 -13.35 1.23 -29.46
C ILE A 3 -14.35 1.92 -30.39
N LEU A 4 -15.47 2.37 -29.85
CA LEU A 4 -16.54 3.04 -30.60
C LEU A 4 -16.41 4.57 -30.55
N SER A 5 -15.85 5.10 -29.46
CA SER A 5 -15.65 6.54 -29.28
C SER A 5 -14.57 6.82 -28.24
N THR A 6 -13.71 7.80 -28.51
CA THR A 6 -12.70 8.38 -27.63
C THR A 6 -13.00 9.85 -27.31
N ALA A 7 -14.20 10.34 -27.60
CA ALA A 7 -14.60 11.73 -27.40
C ALA A 7 -14.47 12.16 -25.95
N ASN A 8 -14.69 11.25 -25.01
CA ASN A 8 -14.33 11.45 -23.61
C ASN A 8 -12.93 10.90 -23.34
N LYS A 9 -11.97 11.78 -23.05
CA LYS A 9 -10.57 11.40 -22.82
C LYS A 9 -10.39 10.47 -21.59
N THR A 10 -11.34 10.43 -20.69
CA THR A 10 -11.33 9.63 -19.47
C THR A 10 -12.02 8.27 -19.64
N TRP A 11 -13.12 8.24 -20.41
CA TRP A 11 -13.93 7.04 -20.63
C TRP A 11 -14.14 6.79 -22.10
N TYR A 12 -13.60 5.68 -22.61
CA TYR A 12 -13.82 5.27 -24.00
C TYR A 12 -15.05 4.38 -24.10
N LYS A 13 -15.95 4.68 -25.05
CA LYS A 13 -17.08 3.82 -25.37
C LYS A 13 -16.55 2.63 -26.17
N VAL A 14 -16.81 1.42 -25.71
CA VAL A 14 -16.28 0.19 -26.31
C VAL A 14 -17.38 -0.83 -26.56
N LYS A 15 -17.18 -1.67 -27.57
CA LYS A 15 -17.98 -2.86 -27.85
C LYS A 15 -17.09 -4.10 -27.67
N LEU A 16 -17.55 -5.10 -26.93
CA LEU A 16 -16.85 -6.36 -26.74
C LEU A 16 -17.82 -7.53 -26.92
N THR A 17 -17.29 -8.67 -27.36
CA THR A 17 -18.03 -9.92 -27.42
C THR A 17 -17.55 -10.83 -26.29
N TYR A 18 -18.47 -11.30 -25.47
CA TYR A 18 -18.21 -12.27 -24.41
C TYR A 18 -19.25 -13.37 -24.46
N LYS A 19 -18.80 -14.64 -24.47
CA LYS A 19 -19.67 -15.82 -24.62
C LYS A 19 -20.70 -15.66 -25.76
N SER A 20 -20.22 -15.27 -26.96
CA SER A 20 -20.98 -15.03 -28.18
C SER A 20 -22.05 -13.93 -28.12
N LYS A 21 -22.13 -13.16 -27.02
CA LYS A 21 -23.01 -11.99 -26.88
C LYS A 21 -22.21 -10.70 -26.97
N SER A 22 -22.81 -9.70 -27.61
CA SER A 22 -22.18 -8.38 -27.81
C SER A 22 -22.65 -7.41 -26.72
N TYR A 23 -21.69 -6.73 -26.07
CA TYR A 23 -21.94 -5.75 -25.03
C TYR A 23 -21.32 -4.40 -25.43
N THR A 24 -22.03 -3.32 -25.12
CA THR A 24 -21.53 -1.97 -25.29
C THR A 24 -21.51 -1.28 -23.95
N GLY A 25 -20.39 -0.65 -23.60
CA GLY A 25 -20.21 0.01 -22.31
C GLY A 25 -19.06 1.00 -22.35
N TYR A 26 -18.65 1.48 -21.18
CA TYR A 26 -17.55 2.42 -21.04
C TYR A 26 -16.42 1.79 -20.24
N VAL A 27 -15.19 2.00 -20.70
CA VAL A 27 -13.97 1.55 -20.02
C VAL A 27 -13.09 2.77 -19.81
N TYR A 28 -12.51 2.88 -18.64
CA TYR A 28 -11.59 3.97 -18.31
C TYR A 28 -10.37 3.91 -19.23
N SER A 29 -10.02 5.05 -19.84
CA SER A 29 -9.04 5.10 -20.94
C SER A 29 -7.66 4.54 -20.58
N SER A 30 -7.25 4.64 -19.31
CA SER A 30 -5.98 4.09 -18.84
C SER A 30 -5.91 2.56 -18.83
N PHE A 31 -7.05 1.87 -18.94
CA PHE A 31 -7.12 0.40 -19.06
C PHE A 31 -7.19 -0.10 -20.50
N ILE A 32 -7.12 0.81 -21.48
CA ILE A 32 -7.19 0.48 -22.91
C ILE A 32 -5.86 0.80 -23.58
N VAL A 33 -5.24 -0.23 -24.16
CA VAL A 33 -4.12 -0.07 -25.08
C VAL A 33 -4.69 -0.06 -26.49
N ILE A 34 -4.51 1.04 -27.24
CA ILE A 34 -4.91 1.16 -28.65
C ILE A 34 -3.76 0.62 -29.49
N ASP A 35 -3.93 -0.57 -30.08
CA ASP A 35 -3.04 -1.05 -31.14
C ASP A 35 -3.23 -0.15 -32.35
N LYS A 36 -2.21 0.60 -32.73
CA LYS A 36 -2.19 1.29 -34.02
C LYS A 36 -2.16 0.23 -35.10
N ALA A 37 -3.32 0.00 -35.69
CA ALA A 37 -3.50 -0.95 -36.78
C ALA A 37 -2.50 -0.71 -37.90
N LYS A 38 -1.93 -1.80 -38.42
CA LYS A 38 -1.14 -1.86 -39.64
C LYS A 38 -1.97 -1.28 -40.80
N THR A 39 -1.72 -0.04 -41.18
CA THR A 39 -2.18 0.46 -42.47
C THR A 39 -1.22 -0.06 -43.55
N LYS A 40 -1.77 -0.80 -44.47
CA LYS A 40 -1.12 -1.32 -45.67
C LYS A 40 -0.55 -0.13 -46.49
N PRO A 41 0.71 -0.13 -46.93
CA PRO A 41 1.24 1.00 -47.65
C PRO A 41 0.76 1.01 -49.11
N THR A 42 0.15 2.12 -49.51
CA THR A 42 -0.05 2.47 -50.90
C THR A 42 1.27 3.11 -51.40
N LYS A 43 1.75 2.59 -52.52
CA LYS A 43 2.95 3.02 -53.22
C LYS A 43 2.87 4.51 -53.57
N ALA A 44 3.86 5.31 -53.18
CA ALA A 44 4.13 6.61 -53.74
C ALA A 44 5.65 6.84 -53.80
N THR A 45 6.03 7.27 -54.92
CA THR A 45 7.29 7.51 -55.62
C THR A 45 8.37 8.28 -54.82
N THR A 46 9.56 7.83 -55.00
CA THR A 46 10.88 8.33 -54.58
C THR A 46 11.10 9.83 -54.75
N LYS A 47 11.56 10.51 -53.70
CA LYS A 47 12.56 11.60 -53.81
C LYS A 47 13.49 11.49 -52.60
N ALA A 48 14.77 11.36 -52.94
CA ALA A 48 15.85 11.25 -51.99
C ALA A 48 16.01 12.54 -51.18
N THR A 49 16.13 12.42 -49.86
CA THR A 49 16.71 13.49 -49.03
C THR A 49 17.43 12.84 -47.85
N THR A 50 18.71 13.06 -47.81
CA THR A 50 19.71 13.00 -46.73
C THR A 50 19.39 12.19 -45.49
N GLN A 51 20.20 11.17 -45.25
CA GLN A 51 20.31 10.39 -44.01
C GLN A 51 20.56 11.31 -42.80
N ALA A 52 19.58 11.39 -41.90
CA ALA A 52 19.84 11.72 -40.52
C ALA A 52 20.11 10.39 -39.81
N THR A 53 21.32 10.17 -39.37
CA THR A 53 21.73 9.07 -38.48
C THR A 53 20.98 9.20 -37.18
N THR A 54 19.93 8.40 -37.00
CA THR A 54 19.29 8.19 -35.72
C THR A 54 20.25 7.41 -34.82
N GLN A 55 20.95 8.11 -33.93
CA GLN A 55 21.67 7.47 -32.82
C GLN A 55 20.66 6.61 -32.03
N ALA A 56 20.98 5.34 -31.88
CA ALA A 56 20.26 4.45 -31.00
C ALA A 56 20.17 5.07 -29.58
N PRO A 57 19.04 4.99 -28.89
CA PRO A 57 18.86 5.60 -27.59
C PRO A 57 19.96 5.10 -26.64
N LYS A 58 20.74 6.04 -26.11
CA LYS A 58 21.90 5.76 -25.25
C LYS A 58 21.40 5.07 -23.98
N SER A 59 21.65 3.77 -23.85
CA SER A 59 21.28 3.02 -22.67
C SER A 59 21.99 3.60 -21.43
N THR A 60 21.29 3.71 -20.30
CA THR A 60 21.85 4.27 -19.06
C THR A 60 21.77 3.25 -17.94
N SER A 61 22.83 3.17 -17.14
CA SER A 61 22.81 2.36 -15.91
C SER A 61 21.84 2.94 -14.90
N GLY A 62 21.14 2.07 -14.17
CA GLY A 62 20.29 2.41 -13.06
C GLY A 62 20.23 1.26 -12.04
N TYR A 63 19.65 1.51 -10.90
CA TYR A 63 19.38 0.50 -9.90
C TYR A 63 18.00 0.68 -9.27
N ILE A 64 17.46 -0.39 -8.71
CA ILE A 64 16.19 -0.37 -7.98
C ILE A 64 16.39 0.30 -6.63
N ASN A 65 15.59 1.33 -6.35
CA ASN A 65 15.68 2.14 -5.13
C ASN A 65 14.67 1.74 -4.04
N GLU A 66 13.90 0.66 -4.28
CA GLU A 66 12.90 0.15 -3.34
C GLU A 66 12.90 -1.40 -3.34
N ASN A 67 12.44 -2.02 -2.24
CA ASN A 67 12.29 -3.47 -2.17
C ASN A 67 10.95 -3.93 -2.75
N TYR A 68 10.91 -5.17 -3.28
CA TYR A 68 9.69 -5.84 -3.75
C TYR A 68 9.02 -5.17 -4.95
N VAL A 69 9.81 -4.56 -5.84
CA VAL A 69 9.32 -3.93 -7.06
C VAL A 69 8.97 -4.98 -8.11
N TYR A 70 7.76 -4.97 -8.64
CA TYR A 70 7.36 -5.87 -9.71
C TYR A 70 8.08 -5.55 -11.03
N PHE A 71 8.70 -6.57 -11.60
CA PHE A 71 9.28 -6.52 -12.95
C PHE A 71 8.25 -7.05 -13.94
N ARG A 72 7.80 -6.22 -14.88
CA ARG A 72 6.61 -6.46 -15.70
C ARG A 72 6.93 -6.72 -17.17
N LYS A 73 6.07 -7.50 -17.83
CA LYS A 73 6.20 -7.81 -19.27
C LYS A 73 5.97 -6.59 -20.16
N THR A 74 5.03 -5.75 -19.79
CA THR A 74 4.67 -4.48 -20.45
C THR A 74 4.48 -3.39 -19.42
N ALA A 75 4.45 -2.12 -19.84
CA ALA A 75 4.09 -0.98 -18.98
C ALA A 75 2.73 -1.23 -18.31
N GLY A 76 2.69 -1.23 -16.97
CA GLY A 76 1.50 -1.54 -16.19
C GLY A 76 0.96 -2.98 -16.28
N GLY A 77 1.58 -3.84 -17.09
CA GLY A 77 1.13 -5.20 -17.36
C GLY A 77 1.44 -6.23 -16.27
N THR A 78 1.29 -7.52 -16.61
CA THR A 78 1.56 -8.62 -15.69
C THR A 78 3.04 -8.76 -15.34
N PRO A 79 3.40 -9.22 -14.13
CA PRO A 79 4.79 -9.50 -13.77
C PRO A 79 5.43 -10.58 -14.64
N ILE A 80 6.73 -10.43 -14.90
CA ILE A 80 7.56 -11.50 -15.44
C ILE A 80 7.77 -12.55 -14.37
N THR A 81 7.73 -13.83 -14.73
CA THR A 81 7.85 -14.94 -13.78
C THR A 81 9.12 -15.76 -14.02
N TYR A 82 9.66 -16.32 -12.94
CA TYR A 82 10.71 -17.33 -12.92
C TYR A 82 10.24 -18.51 -12.08
N ASN A 83 10.24 -19.70 -12.66
CA ASN A 83 9.70 -20.92 -12.03
C ASN A 83 8.30 -20.72 -11.43
N GLY A 84 7.38 -20.11 -12.20
CA GLY A 84 5.99 -19.85 -11.80
C GLY A 84 5.79 -18.75 -10.76
N LYS A 85 6.85 -18.10 -10.26
CA LYS A 85 6.79 -17.00 -9.29
C LYS A 85 7.14 -15.67 -9.94
N SER A 86 6.41 -14.60 -9.60
CA SER A 86 6.72 -13.25 -10.07
C SER A 86 8.13 -12.84 -9.65
N ILE A 87 8.89 -12.27 -10.59
CA ILE A 87 10.17 -11.65 -10.29
C ILE A 87 9.89 -10.36 -9.52
N MET A 88 10.39 -10.30 -8.30
CA MET A 88 10.38 -9.13 -7.44
C MET A 88 11.79 -8.59 -7.37
N LEU A 89 11.99 -7.35 -7.79
CA LEU A 89 13.27 -6.67 -7.73
C LEU A 89 13.49 -6.10 -6.34
N MET A 90 14.73 -6.09 -5.91
CA MET A 90 15.13 -5.65 -4.58
C MET A 90 15.96 -4.38 -4.67
N LEU A 91 15.93 -3.59 -3.62
CA LEU A 91 16.79 -2.42 -3.45
C LEU A 91 18.26 -2.76 -3.80
N GLY A 92 18.87 -1.91 -4.59
CA GLY A 92 20.26 -2.06 -5.03
C GLY A 92 20.47 -2.99 -6.23
N GLN A 93 19.42 -3.63 -6.74
CA GLN A 93 19.56 -4.46 -7.95
C GLN A 93 19.84 -3.58 -9.16
N ASN A 94 21.03 -3.73 -9.73
CA ASN A 94 21.46 -3.00 -10.92
C ASN A 94 20.70 -3.46 -12.16
N LEU A 95 20.43 -2.51 -13.06
CA LEU A 95 19.75 -2.71 -14.34
C LEU A 95 20.26 -1.72 -15.38
N THR A 96 19.95 -1.99 -16.64
CA THR A 96 20.19 -1.06 -17.74
C THR A 96 18.85 -0.52 -18.21
N VAL A 97 18.67 0.79 -18.17
CA VAL A 97 17.49 1.44 -18.75
C VAL A 97 17.74 1.59 -20.25
N THR A 98 16.90 0.93 -21.04
CA THR A 98 17.02 0.87 -22.50
C THR A 98 16.07 1.83 -23.20
N ASP A 99 15.00 2.26 -22.52
CA ASP A 99 14.03 3.22 -23.06
C ASP A 99 13.38 4.02 -21.92
N LYS A 100 13.31 5.35 -22.08
CA LYS A 100 12.70 6.34 -21.16
C LYS A 100 11.63 7.18 -21.85
N SER A 101 11.18 6.76 -23.05
CA SER A 101 10.17 7.51 -23.82
C SER A 101 8.85 7.62 -23.06
N ASP A 102 8.47 6.59 -22.33
CA ASP A 102 7.39 6.64 -21.33
C ASP A 102 7.96 7.17 -20.00
N LYS A 103 7.47 8.35 -19.56
CA LYS A 103 7.90 8.99 -18.32
C LYS A 103 7.50 8.21 -17.06
N THR A 104 6.53 7.32 -17.17
CA THR A 104 5.96 6.54 -16.06
C THR A 104 6.59 5.14 -15.95
N TRP A 105 6.87 4.50 -17.08
CA TRP A 105 7.38 3.14 -17.16
C TRP A 105 8.66 3.07 -18.01
N TYR A 106 9.77 2.78 -17.36
CA TYR A 106 11.03 2.61 -18.10
C TYR A 106 11.19 1.16 -18.57
N LYS A 107 11.58 0.98 -19.82
CA LYS A 107 12.00 -0.32 -20.33
C LYS A 107 13.42 -0.60 -19.86
N VAL A 108 13.62 -1.73 -19.21
CA VAL A 108 14.89 -2.06 -18.58
C VAL A 108 15.33 -3.48 -18.93
N LYS A 109 16.64 -3.69 -18.93
CA LYS A 109 17.30 -5.00 -19.05
C LYS A 109 18.05 -5.28 -17.75
N LEU A 110 17.91 -6.49 -17.22
CA LEU A 110 18.62 -6.92 -16.03
C LEU A 110 18.89 -8.43 -16.05
N THR A 111 19.82 -8.87 -15.21
CA THR A 111 20.11 -10.28 -14.98
C THR A 111 19.46 -10.74 -13.68
N TYR A 112 18.68 -11.83 -13.76
CA TYR A 112 18.06 -12.47 -12.59
C TYR A 112 18.33 -13.98 -12.66
N LYS A 113 18.94 -14.55 -11.59
CA LYS A 113 19.32 -15.97 -11.54
C LYS A 113 20.09 -16.42 -12.80
N SER A 114 21.12 -15.64 -13.17
CA SER A 114 22.01 -15.84 -14.32
C SER A 114 21.34 -15.78 -15.70
N LYS A 115 20.06 -15.39 -15.79
CA LYS A 115 19.34 -15.18 -17.05
C LYS A 115 19.07 -13.69 -17.27
N SER A 116 19.20 -13.26 -18.53
CA SER A 116 18.88 -11.87 -18.93
C SER A 116 17.41 -11.74 -19.24
N TYR A 117 16.79 -10.69 -18.70
CA TYR A 117 15.39 -10.35 -18.91
C TYR A 117 15.26 -8.90 -19.39
N THR A 118 14.28 -8.66 -20.23
CA THR A 118 13.86 -7.31 -20.62
C THR A 118 12.40 -7.13 -20.22
N GLY A 119 12.07 -6.01 -19.62
CA GLY A 119 10.72 -5.72 -19.14
C GLY A 119 10.59 -4.26 -18.71
N TYR A 120 9.57 -4.00 -17.88
CA TYR A 120 9.21 -2.65 -17.47
C TYR A 120 9.19 -2.52 -15.96
N VAL A 121 9.69 -1.39 -15.49
CA VAL A 121 9.67 -0.97 -14.09
C VAL A 121 9.13 0.45 -14.02
N TYR A 122 8.32 0.74 -13.02
CA TYR A 122 7.83 2.09 -12.78
C TYR A 122 9.01 3.03 -12.51
N SER A 123 9.06 4.17 -13.19
CA SER A 123 10.26 5.04 -13.23
C SER A 123 10.71 5.55 -11.86
N SER A 124 9.76 5.76 -10.92
CA SER A 124 10.07 6.20 -9.54
C SER A 124 10.87 5.16 -8.73
N TYR A 125 10.84 3.89 -9.14
CA TYR A 125 11.62 2.83 -8.49
C TYR A 125 13.02 2.64 -9.08
N ILE A 126 13.44 3.53 -9.98
CA ILE A 126 14.77 3.47 -10.64
C ILE A 126 15.55 4.73 -10.32
N THR A 127 16.72 4.57 -9.74
CA THR A 127 17.72 5.64 -9.60
C THR A 127 18.80 5.46 -10.64
N ALA A 128 19.22 6.56 -11.28
CA ALA A 128 20.30 6.55 -12.28
C ALA A 128 21.66 6.23 -11.63
N GLY A 129 22.51 5.51 -12.35
CA GLY A 129 23.84 5.11 -11.90
C GLY A 129 23.89 3.65 -11.45
N THR A 130 25.04 3.24 -10.91
CA THR A 130 25.24 1.89 -10.37
C THR A 130 25.07 1.95 -8.86
N TYR A 131 24.30 1.03 -8.30
CA TYR A 131 24.20 0.88 -6.86
C TYR A 131 25.59 0.50 -6.32
N LYS A 132 26.15 1.41 -5.54
CA LYS A 132 27.33 1.10 -4.74
C LYS A 132 26.81 0.57 -3.42
N THR A 133 27.09 -0.68 -3.09
CA THR A 133 26.96 -1.16 -1.71
C THR A 133 27.63 -0.13 -0.82
N PRO A 134 27.00 0.31 0.28
CA PRO A 134 27.66 1.22 1.20
C PRO A 134 29.02 0.64 1.54
N ASP A 135 30.06 1.32 1.12
CA ASP A 135 31.41 1.03 1.58
C ASP A 135 31.37 1.18 3.11
N ASN A 136 31.85 0.18 3.86
CA ASN A 136 32.06 0.26 5.31
C ASN A 136 33.14 1.28 5.69
N GLY A 137 33.54 2.14 4.74
CA GLY A 137 34.54 3.18 4.89
C GLY A 137 34.01 4.38 5.66
N LYS A 138 34.68 4.68 6.77
CA LYS A 138 34.66 5.85 7.64
C LYS A 138 33.31 6.59 7.67
N SER A 139 32.47 6.21 8.64
CA SER A 139 31.30 6.99 9.02
C SER A 139 31.69 8.44 9.31
N ASP A 140 30.85 9.38 8.90
CA ASP A 140 30.97 10.77 9.32
C ASP A 140 30.96 10.81 10.86
N ALA A 141 32.09 11.16 11.48
CA ALA A 141 32.27 11.14 12.94
C ALA A 141 31.23 12.04 13.65
N ALA A 142 30.82 13.13 13.02
CA ALA A 142 29.79 14.02 13.54
C ALA A 142 28.43 13.35 13.53
N PHE A 143 28.10 12.65 12.44
CA PHE A 143 26.84 11.90 12.32
C PHE A 143 26.78 10.71 13.29
N GLU A 144 27.87 9.97 13.48
CA GLU A 144 27.93 8.88 14.47
C GLU A 144 27.74 9.40 15.91
N LYS A 145 28.35 10.54 16.24
CA LYS A 145 28.12 11.22 17.51
C LYS A 145 26.64 11.60 17.68
N GLN A 146 25.99 12.10 16.60
CA GLN A 146 24.56 12.41 16.60
C GLN A 146 23.71 11.16 16.82
N LEU A 147 23.95 10.07 16.09
CA LEU A 147 23.22 8.81 16.26
C LEU A 147 23.35 8.25 17.69
N SER A 148 24.53 8.38 18.27
CA SER A 148 24.83 7.90 19.63
C SER A 148 24.17 8.79 20.70
N SER A 149 24.22 10.11 20.55
CA SER A 149 23.55 11.06 21.46
C SER A 149 22.01 10.90 21.41
N GLN A 150 21.46 10.55 20.26
CA GLN A 150 20.03 10.24 20.07
C GLN A 150 19.66 8.83 20.57
N LYS A 151 20.63 8.03 21.00
CA LYS A 151 20.45 6.64 21.48
C LYS A 151 19.70 5.75 20.50
N PHE A 152 19.96 5.90 19.18
CA PHE A 152 19.42 4.97 18.19
C PHE A 152 20.00 3.56 18.38
N PRO A 153 19.17 2.50 18.39
CA PRO A 153 19.67 1.13 18.37
C PRO A 153 20.48 0.84 17.09
N GLU A 154 21.44 -0.09 17.16
CA GLU A 154 22.30 -0.38 16.01
C GLU A 154 21.52 -0.84 14.77
N SER A 155 20.41 -1.57 14.97
CA SER A 155 19.53 -1.98 13.87
C SER A 155 18.89 -0.81 13.10
N TYR A 156 18.83 0.38 13.67
CA TYR A 156 18.43 1.63 13.00
C TYR A 156 19.62 2.33 12.35
N LYS A 157 20.77 2.39 13.07
CA LYS A 157 21.95 3.15 12.64
C LYS A 157 22.44 2.70 11.27
N VAL A 158 22.47 1.40 10.98
CA VAL A 158 22.87 0.85 9.67
C VAL A 158 22.06 1.48 8.52
N LEU A 159 20.74 1.62 8.71
CA LEU A 159 19.84 2.19 7.71
C LEU A 159 19.98 3.73 7.63
N LEU A 160 20.16 4.39 8.78
CA LEU A 160 20.32 5.84 8.85
C LEU A 160 21.65 6.31 8.22
N ARG A 161 22.74 5.56 8.39
CA ARG A 161 24.02 5.82 7.71
C ARG A 161 23.87 5.83 6.19
N LYS A 162 23.05 4.92 5.65
CA LYS A 162 22.77 4.89 4.22
C LYS A 162 22.00 6.13 3.77
N LEU A 163 20.94 6.49 4.48
CA LEU A 163 20.14 7.69 4.16
C LEU A 163 20.98 8.97 4.29
N HIS A 164 21.83 9.08 5.32
CA HIS A 164 22.73 10.22 5.50
C HIS A 164 23.73 10.36 4.34
N LYS A 165 24.28 9.25 3.86
CA LYS A 165 25.19 9.27 2.71
C LYS A 165 24.50 9.77 1.42
N GLU A 166 23.23 9.41 1.21
CA GLU A 166 22.43 9.86 0.06
C GLU A 166 21.97 11.33 0.24
N HIS A 167 21.68 11.73 1.48
CA HIS A 167 21.12 13.03 1.84
C HIS A 167 21.76 13.59 3.11
N PRO A 168 22.98 14.15 3.02
CA PRO A 168 23.77 14.59 4.19
C PRO A 168 23.11 15.75 4.97
N ASN A 169 22.18 16.48 4.36
CA ASN A 169 21.47 17.58 5.00
C ASN A 169 20.23 17.13 5.80
N TRP A 170 19.86 15.84 5.72
CA TRP A 170 18.70 15.33 6.45
C TRP A 170 19.02 15.12 7.93
N VAL A 171 18.07 15.47 8.78
CA VAL A 171 18.20 15.40 10.24
C VAL A 171 17.32 14.29 10.79
N PHE A 172 17.93 13.30 11.44
CA PHE A 172 17.21 12.18 12.05
C PHE A 172 17.14 12.38 13.56
N LYS A 173 15.91 12.37 14.12
CA LYS A 173 15.65 12.50 15.56
C LYS A 173 14.96 11.24 16.07
N ALA A 174 15.51 10.64 17.14
CA ALA A 174 14.86 9.53 17.82
C ALA A 174 13.70 10.03 18.69
N VAL A 175 12.54 9.42 18.54
CA VAL A 175 11.38 9.60 19.42
C VAL A 175 11.26 8.36 20.29
N HIS A 176 11.85 8.42 21.49
CA HIS A 176 11.77 7.30 22.45
C HIS A 176 10.35 7.20 23.02
N THR A 177 9.57 6.26 22.49
CA THR A 177 8.17 6.06 22.91
C THR A 177 8.06 5.55 24.33
N ASN A 178 9.11 4.90 24.85
CA ASN A 178 9.13 4.15 26.11
C ASN A 178 8.15 2.94 26.16
N LEU A 179 7.57 2.57 25.01
CA LEU A 179 6.67 1.44 24.89
C LEU A 179 7.44 0.15 24.59
N GLU A 180 6.99 -0.96 25.15
CA GLU A 180 7.48 -2.29 24.82
C GLU A 180 6.99 -2.69 23.43
N TRP A 181 7.88 -3.18 22.55
CA TRP A 181 7.50 -3.58 21.21
C TRP A 181 6.41 -4.65 21.18
N SER A 182 6.48 -5.64 22.09
CA SER A 182 5.47 -6.69 22.21
C SER A 182 4.08 -6.14 22.50
N ASP A 183 3.97 -5.12 23.35
CA ASP A 183 2.72 -4.49 23.70
C ASP A 183 2.17 -3.65 22.56
N VAL A 184 3.04 -2.92 21.86
CA VAL A 184 2.65 -2.16 20.67
C VAL A 184 2.06 -3.11 19.62
N VAL A 185 2.74 -4.23 19.30
CA VAL A 185 2.24 -5.23 18.36
C VAL A 185 0.90 -5.80 18.82
N LYS A 186 0.79 -6.20 20.09
CA LYS A 186 -0.44 -6.77 20.68
C LYS A 186 -1.63 -5.82 20.58
N ASN A 187 -1.39 -4.52 20.73
CA ASN A 187 -2.45 -3.52 20.67
C ASN A 187 -2.79 -3.08 19.23
N GLU A 188 -1.87 -3.18 18.27
CA GLU A 188 -2.09 -2.79 16.88
C GLU A 188 -2.62 -3.94 16.01
N VAL A 189 -2.40 -5.22 16.34
CA VAL A 189 -2.99 -6.32 15.58
C VAL A 189 -4.52 -6.35 15.73
N ASN A 190 -5.18 -6.71 14.63
CA ASN A 190 -6.64 -6.80 14.60
C ASN A 190 -7.13 -7.96 15.50
N VAL A 191 -8.16 -7.70 16.28
CA VAL A 191 -8.86 -8.72 17.06
C VAL A 191 -10.37 -8.61 16.84
N LYS A 192 -11.12 -9.66 17.17
CA LYS A 192 -12.57 -9.63 17.09
C LYS A 192 -13.13 -8.46 17.93
N GLY A 193 -13.95 -7.64 17.31
CA GLY A 193 -14.51 -6.42 17.93
C GLY A 193 -13.63 -5.16 17.82
N ARG A 194 -12.38 -5.30 17.38
CA ARG A 194 -11.49 -4.16 17.13
C ARG A 194 -10.67 -4.38 15.86
N VAL A 195 -11.08 -3.78 14.76
CA VAL A 195 -10.42 -3.86 13.46
C VAL A 195 -10.08 -2.45 13.00
N THR A 196 -8.85 -2.05 13.24
CA THR A 196 -8.33 -0.70 12.95
C THR A 196 -7.35 -0.69 11.78
N ASN A 197 -6.78 -1.84 11.44
CA ASN A 197 -5.78 -1.99 10.39
C ASN A 197 -6.36 -2.79 9.23
N LEU A 198 -6.60 -2.09 8.11
CA LEU A 198 -7.24 -2.63 6.92
C LEU A 198 -6.26 -2.73 5.75
N VAL A 199 -6.52 -3.67 4.85
CA VAL A 199 -5.83 -3.81 3.57
C VAL A 199 -6.83 -3.94 2.44
N ASN A 200 -6.52 -3.31 1.31
CA ASN A 200 -7.35 -3.42 0.11
C ASN A 200 -7.15 -4.78 -0.58
N GLY A 201 -8.23 -5.30 -1.15
CA GLY A 201 -8.20 -6.49 -1.98
C GLY A 201 -9.44 -6.60 -2.85
N THR A 202 -9.24 -7.07 -4.07
CA THR A 202 -10.31 -7.27 -5.06
C THR A 202 -10.34 -8.72 -5.52
N SER A 203 -11.30 -9.08 -6.38
CA SER A 203 -11.33 -10.40 -7.03
C SER A 203 -10.13 -10.64 -7.95
N LEU A 204 -9.58 -9.58 -8.57
CA LEU A 204 -8.39 -9.65 -9.43
C LEU A 204 -7.09 -9.67 -8.63
N TYR A 205 -7.08 -8.98 -7.47
CA TYR A 205 -5.94 -8.89 -6.56
C TYR A 205 -6.40 -9.28 -5.15
N PRO A 206 -6.59 -10.57 -4.88
CA PRO A 206 -7.19 -11.02 -3.63
C PRO A 206 -6.31 -10.77 -2.41
N ASN A 207 -4.98 -10.64 -2.59
CA ASN A 207 -4.02 -10.34 -1.53
C ASN A 207 -4.19 -11.25 -0.30
N TYR A 208 -4.37 -12.57 -0.53
CA TYR A 208 -4.66 -13.54 0.53
C TYR A 208 -3.62 -13.56 1.66
N GLY A 209 -2.35 -13.29 1.35
CA GLY A 209 -1.28 -13.25 2.35
C GLY A 209 -1.32 -12.00 3.22
N TRP A 210 -2.02 -10.97 2.80
CA TRP A 210 -2.16 -9.71 3.52
C TRP A 210 -3.44 -9.63 4.35
N ARG A 211 -4.43 -10.51 4.11
CA ARG A 211 -5.67 -10.56 4.86
C ARG A 211 -5.54 -11.43 6.09
N SER A 212 -6.18 -11.03 7.17
CA SER A 212 -6.26 -11.84 8.40
C SER A 212 -6.99 -13.15 8.16
N GLN A 213 -6.43 -14.22 8.72
CA GLN A 213 -7.05 -15.56 8.73
C GLN A 213 -7.82 -15.84 10.03
N THR A 214 -7.76 -14.90 10.99
CA THR A 214 -8.39 -15.01 12.31
C THR A 214 -9.51 -14.02 12.51
N VAL A 215 -9.45 -12.87 11.83
CA VAL A 215 -10.42 -11.78 11.94
C VAL A 215 -11.09 -11.54 10.61
N GLY A 216 -12.41 -11.64 10.55
CA GLY A 216 -13.20 -11.43 9.34
C GLY A 216 -13.10 -12.55 8.29
N TYR A 217 -12.46 -13.67 8.61
CA TYR A 217 -12.38 -14.82 7.73
C TYR A 217 -13.28 -15.96 8.19
N ASN A 218 -14.12 -16.46 7.29
CA ASN A 218 -14.94 -17.64 7.53
C ASN A 218 -14.34 -18.86 6.81
N TYR A 219 -13.63 -19.69 7.57
CA TYR A 219 -13.00 -20.90 7.06
C TYR A 219 -13.98 -21.96 6.55
N LYS A 220 -15.26 -21.93 6.97
CA LYS A 220 -16.31 -22.89 6.53
C LYS A 220 -16.80 -22.60 5.11
N THR A 221 -16.89 -21.33 4.77
CA THR A 221 -17.36 -20.85 3.45
C THR A 221 -16.23 -20.32 2.58
N ASP A 222 -15.01 -20.20 3.13
CA ASP A 222 -13.83 -19.64 2.46
C ASP A 222 -14.03 -18.19 2.01
N THR A 223 -14.69 -17.40 2.83
CA THR A 223 -15.05 -16.01 2.53
C THR A 223 -14.45 -15.04 3.54
N TYR A 224 -14.26 -13.79 3.11
CA TYR A 224 -13.81 -12.69 3.95
C TYR A 224 -14.91 -11.65 4.11
N SER A 225 -15.12 -11.17 5.33
CA SER A 225 -15.94 -10.00 5.61
C SER A 225 -15.14 -8.73 5.36
N SER A 226 -15.71 -7.78 4.65
CA SER A 226 -15.16 -6.43 4.52
C SER A 226 -15.56 -5.57 5.71
N TYR A 227 -14.76 -4.55 6.02
CA TYR A 227 -14.95 -3.63 7.14
C TYR A 227 -15.19 -2.19 6.69
N ASP A 228 -14.79 -1.87 5.45
CA ASP A 228 -15.05 -0.56 4.85
C ASP A 228 -15.29 -0.78 3.35
N GLY A 229 -16.48 -0.43 2.89
CA GLY A 229 -16.95 -0.78 1.55
C GLY A 229 -16.81 -2.27 1.27
N SER A 230 -16.67 -2.64 -0.01
CA SER A 230 -16.59 -4.05 -0.45
C SER A 230 -15.17 -4.58 -0.61
N THR A 231 -14.14 -3.74 -0.46
CA THR A 231 -12.75 -4.07 -0.84
C THR A 231 -11.73 -3.95 0.30
N TRP A 232 -12.15 -3.51 1.50
CA TRP A 232 -11.27 -3.32 2.64
C TRP A 232 -11.47 -4.41 3.68
N PHE A 233 -10.43 -5.20 3.92
CA PHE A 233 -10.43 -6.37 4.78
C PHE A 233 -9.47 -6.18 5.95
N ALA A 234 -9.68 -6.91 7.05
CA ALA A 234 -8.74 -6.93 8.15
C ALA A 234 -7.35 -7.37 7.67
N ALA A 235 -6.33 -6.56 7.93
CA ALA A 235 -4.94 -6.88 7.60
C ALA A 235 -4.43 -8.03 8.47
N SER A 236 -3.53 -8.87 7.93
CA SER A 236 -2.86 -9.93 8.68
C SER A 236 -1.86 -9.35 9.68
N ASP A 237 -1.61 -10.08 10.78
CA ASP A 237 -0.67 -9.68 11.83
C ASP A 237 0.73 -9.43 11.28
N ASP A 238 1.19 -10.25 10.34
CA ASP A 238 2.52 -10.08 9.72
C ASP A 238 2.58 -8.81 8.85
N LEU A 239 1.49 -8.45 8.17
CA LEU A 239 1.42 -7.21 7.41
C LEU A 239 1.42 -6.00 8.34
N ILE A 240 0.65 -6.07 9.45
CA ILE A 240 0.62 -5.01 10.47
C ILE A 240 2.01 -4.84 11.08
N LYS A 241 2.67 -5.92 11.52
CA LYS A 241 4.04 -5.87 12.05
C LYS A 241 5.03 -5.24 11.07
N TYR A 242 4.91 -5.54 9.78
CA TYR A 242 5.77 -4.95 8.75
C TYR A 242 5.61 -3.43 8.67
N TYR A 243 4.39 -2.92 8.62
CA TYR A 243 4.14 -1.48 8.55
C TYR A 243 4.29 -0.77 9.90
N LEU A 244 4.24 -1.50 11.00
CA LEU A 244 4.48 -0.98 12.34
C LEU A 244 5.98 -0.86 12.66
N ASP A 245 6.85 -1.69 12.07
CA ASP A 245 8.31 -1.65 12.30
C ASP A 245 8.93 -0.42 11.62
N PRO A 246 9.41 0.60 12.37
CA PRO A 246 9.94 1.83 11.77
C PRO A 246 11.11 1.58 10.82
N ARG A 247 11.89 0.53 11.03
CA ARG A 247 13.07 0.20 10.22
C ARG A 247 12.71 -0.15 8.78
N THR A 248 11.48 -0.63 8.53
CA THR A 248 11.02 -0.91 7.16
C THR A 248 10.90 0.34 6.31
N TYR A 249 10.66 1.49 6.93
CA TYR A 249 10.58 2.80 6.26
C TYR A 249 11.96 3.43 6.02
N LEU A 250 12.97 3.03 6.80
CA LEU A 250 14.34 3.54 6.64
C LEU A 250 15.09 2.87 5.49
N SER A 251 14.44 1.97 4.77
CA SER A 251 15.02 1.23 3.65
C SER A 251 15.19 2.05 2.38
N SER A 252 14.48 3.18 2.24
CA SER A 252 14.57 4.06 1.06
C SER A 252 14.32 5.52 1.40
N SER A 253 14.84 6.40 0.53
CA SER A 253 14.67 7.86 0.63
C SER A 253 13.22 8.31 0.47
N SER A 254 12.36 7.51 -0.17
CA SER A 254 10.93 7.84 -0.30
C SER A 254 10.13 7.44 0.93
N SER A 255 10.39 6.25 1.47
CA SER A 255 9.59 5.73 2.59
C SER A 255 9.89 6.44 3.91
N VAL A 256 11.10 6.97 4.12
CA VAL A 256 11.46 7.71 5.34
C VAL A 256 10.60 8.96 5.56
N PHE A 257 9.98 9.50 4.51
CA PHE A 257 9.03 10.63 4.62
C PHE A 257 7.79 10.30 5.47
N ALA A 258 7.54 9.03 5.78
CA ALA A 258 6.56 8.65 6.80
C ALA A 258 6.89 9.24 8.18
N PHE A 259 8.14 9.63 8.42
CA PHE A 259 8.63 10.24 9.64
C PHE A 259 8.94 11.73 9.50
N GLU A 260 8.64 12.35 8.36
CA GLU A 260 8.81 13.80 8.24
C GLU A 260 8.04 14.51 9.34
N LYS A 261 8.72 15.46 9.99
CA LYS A 261 8.12 16.29 11.03
C LYS A 261 7.12 17.25 10.41
N LEU A 262 5.83 17.09 10.75
CA LEU A 262 4.71 17.82 10.14
C LEU A 262 4.39 19.16 10.81
N SER A 263 5.05 19.53 11.91
CA SER A 263 4.90 20.84 12.51
C SER A 263 5.57 21.94 11.67
N TYR A 264 5.13 23.18 11.87
CA TYR A 264 5.64 24.35 11.17
C TYR A 264 7.18 24.43 11.19
N ASP A 265 7.74 24.69 10.02
CA ASP A 265 9.17 24.94 9.81
C ASP A 265 9.34 26.20 8.97
N SER A 266 10.01 27.23 9.54
CA SER A 266 10.25 28.51 8.90
C SER A 266 11.17 28.45 7.68
N SER A 267 11.94 27.37 7.52
CA SER A 267 12.80 27.13 6.34
C SER A 267 11.99 26.74 5.09
N GLN A 268 10.74 26.29 5.27
CA GLN A 268 9.84 25.91 4.18
C GLN A 268 9.23 27.17 3.54
N THR A 269 9.54 27.37 2.27
CA THR A 269 9.26 28.62 1.55
C THR A 269 7.98 28.58 0.70
N ARG A 270 7.48 29.76 0.34
CA ARG A 270 6.37 29.90 -0.60
C ARG A 270 6.69 29.29 -1.97
N SER A 271 7.92 29.42 -2.47
CA SER A 271 8.32 28.78 -3.74
C SER A 271 8.25 27.26 -3.67
N GLY A 272 8.57 26.66 -2.51
CA GLY A 272 8.39 25.22 -2.30
C GLY A 272 6.91 24.81 -2.25
N VAL A 273 6.05 25.64 -1.64
CA VAL A 273 4.59 25.44 -1.70
C VAL A 273 4.09 25.48 -3.15
N GLU A 274 4.53 26.46 -3.95
CA GLU A 274 4.15 26.55 -5.37
C GLU A 274 4.61 25.29 -6.16
N ALA A 275 5.81 24.82 -5.91
CA ALA A 275 6.30 23.58 -6.56
C ALA A 275 5.42 22.36 -6.22
N ILE A 276 4.99 22.22 -4.96
CA ILE A 276 4.07 21.17 -4.54
C ILE A 276 2.71 21.31 -5.23
N LEU A 277 2.19 22.54 -5.38
CA LEU A 277 0.92 22.83 -6.03
C LEU A 277 0.97 22.68 -7.56
N SER A 278 2.13 22.44 -8.15
CA SER A 278 2.27 22.24 -9.60
C SER A 278 1.29 21.19 -10.13
N GLY A 279 0.64 21.48 -11.26
CA GLY A 279 -0.40 20.62 -11.84
C GLY A 279 -1.77 20.73 -11.18
N THR A 280 -1.97 21.71 -10.28
CA THR A 280 -3.28 22.04 -9.72
C THR A 280 -3.75 23.42 -10.13
N PHE A 281 -5.05 23.68 -9.98
CA PHE A 281 -5.62 25.03 -10.22
C PHE A 281 -5.07 26.09 -9.26
N MET A 282 -4.42 25.69 -8.18
CA MET A 282 -3.84 26.59 -7.17
C MET A 282 -2.44 27.09 -7.51
N HIS A 283 -1.77 26.45 -8.48
CA HIS A 283 -0.39 26.80 -8.85
C HIS A 283 -0.30 28.18 -9.47
N ASN A 284 0.56 29.04 -8.92
CA ASN A 284 0.78 30.43 -9.33
C ASN A 284 -0.52 31.23 -9.54
N SER A 285 -1.54 30.93 -8.75
CA SER A 285 -2.88 31.51 -8.92
C SER A 285 -3.47 32.05 -7.61
N ARG A 286 -4.58 32.76 -7.75
CA ARG A 286 -5.34 33.31 -6.63
C ARG A 286 -6.82 33.02 -6.81
N PRO A 287 -7.61 32.91 -5.72
CA PRO A 287 -9.07 32.89 -5.82
C PRO A 287 -9.61 34.19 -6.44
N SER A 288 -10.74 34.08 -7.15
CA SER A 288 -11.46 35.25 -7.67
C SER A 288 -11.76 36.23 -6.55
N GLY A 289 -11.51 37.50 -6.79
CA GLY A 289 -11.71 38.59 -5.79
C GLY A 289 -10.70 38.65 -4.65
N SER A 290 -9.62 37.79 -4.68
CA SER A 290 -8.59 37.84 -3.65
C SER A 290 -7.30 38.49 -4.15
N SER A 291 -6.67 39.32 -3.31
CA SER A 291 -5.31 39.83 -3.53
C SER A 291 -4.21 38.80 -3.22
N SER A 292 -4.52 37.78 -2.41
CA SER A 292 -3.56 36.76 -1.96
C SER A 292 -3.59 35.52 -2.84
N THR A 293 -2.41 34.97 -3.15
CA THR A 293 -2.28 33.68 -3.83
C THR A 293 -2.60 32.52 -2.89
N TYR A 294 -2.95 31.34 -3.45
CA TYR A 294 -3.15 30.12 -2.65
C TYR A 294 -1.91 29.76 -1.82
N SER A 295 -0.72 29.90 -2.40
CA SER A 295 0.53 29.64 -1.68
C SER A 295 0.74 30.59 -0.49
N SER A 296 0.39 31.89 -0.63
CA SER A 296 0.44 32.85 0.47
C SER A 296 -0.57 32.52 1.58
N MET A 297 -1.77 32.06 1.21
CA MET A 297 -2.77 31.58 2.17
C MET A 297 -2.25 30.35 2.95
N ILE A 298 -1.60 29.41 2.27
CA ILE A 298 -1.00 28.22 2.88
C ILE A 298 0.12 28.60 3.85
N ILE A 299 1.02 29.52 3.50
CA ILE A 299 2.05 30.03 4.43
C ILE A 299 1.42 30.69 5.67
N THR A 300 0.34 31.45 5.47
CA THR A 300 -0.40 32.07 6.58
C THR A 300 -1.08 31.00 7.45
N ALA A 301 -1.68 29.99 6.83
CA ALA A 301 -2.29 28.87 7.53
C ALA A 301 -1.28 28.11 8.37
N ALA A 302 -0.08 27.83 7.81
CA ALA A 302 1.00 27.15 8.49
C ALA A 302 1.46 27.89 9.78
N LYS A 303 1.64 29.19 9.69
CA LYS A 303 2.00 30.03 10.85
C LYS A 303 0.93 30.01 11.93
N LYS A 304 -0.36 30.03 11.55
CA LYS A 304 -1.48 30.05 12.50
C LYS A 304 -1.77 28.70 13.14
N SER A 305 -1.56 27.62 12.41
CA SER A 305 -1.89 26.25 12.85
C SER A 305 -0.73 25.51 13.50
N GLY A 306 0.52 26.00 13.34
CA GLY A 306 1.70 25.26 13.73
C GLY A 306 2.03 24.07 12.81
N VAL A 307 1.39 23.97 11.62
CA VAL A 307 1.56 22.87 10.68
C VAL A 307 2.50 23.26 9.55
N SER A 308 3.32 22.30 9.08
CA SER A 308 4.21 22.47 7.93
C SER A 308 3.46 22.98 6.70
N PRO A 309 3.89 24.09 6.06
CA PRO A 309 3.24 24.58 4.84
C PRO A 309 3.31 23.58 3.68
N TYR A 310 4.36 22.75 3.64
CA TYR A 310 4.49 21.70 2.64
C TYR A 310 3.50 20.56 2.89
N HIS A 311 3.29 20.20 4.15
CA HIS A 311 2.25 19.23 4.52
C HIS A 311 0.85 19.75 4.16
N ILE A 312 0.53 20.99 4.49
CA ILE A 312 -0.75 21.63 4.12
C ILE A 312 -0.97 21.58 2.61
N ALA A 313 0.03 22.00 1.82
CA ALA A 313 -0.04 22.00 0.36
C ALA A 313 -0.24 20.59 -0.21
N SER A 314 0.51 19.61 0.29
CA SER A 314 0.42 18.21 -0.12
C SER A 314 -0.95 17.62 0.22
N ARG A 315 -1.46 17.90 1.42
CA ARG A 315 -2.78 17.44 1.87
C ARG A 315 -3.89 18.01 1.01
N ILE A 316 -3.92 19.31 0.80
CA ILE A 316 -4.93 19.95 -0.07
C ILE A 316 -4.86 19.38 -1.49
N LYS A 317 -3.66 19.26 -2.07
CA LYS A 317 -3.48 18.66 -3.40
C LYS A 317 -4.03 17.23 -3.47
N GLN A 318 -3.83 16.44 -2.43
CA GLN A 318 -4.31 15.06 -2.36
C GLN A 318 -5.85 15.01 -2.27
N GLU A 319 -6.46 15.91 -1.50
CA GLU A 319 -7.90 15.92 -1.22
C GLU A 319 -8.72 16.50 -2.37
N VAL A 320 -8.22 17.55 -3.05
CA VAL A 320 -8.99 18.26 -4.08
C VAL A 320 -8.53 17.98 -5.50
N GLY A 321 -7.35 17.35 -5.67
CA GLY A 321 -6.81 17.02 -6.98
C GLY A 321 -6.35 18.21 -7.81
N GLY A 322 -6.26 18.00 -9.14
CA GLY A 322 -5.76 19.02 -10.09
C GLY A 322 -6.76 20.10 -10.45
N SER A 323 -8.06 19.81 -10.40
CA SER A 323 -9.14 20.67 -10.87
C SER A 323 -10.03 21.13 -9.72
N MET A 324 -10.61 22.32 -9.90
CA MET A 324 -11.56 22.88 -8.95
C MET A 324 -12.84 22.04 -8.91
N THR A 325 -13.33 21.70 -7.71
CA THR A 325 -14.56 20.93 -7.48
C THR A 325 -15.67 21.82 -6.94
N SER A 326 -16.90 21.31 -6.85
CA SER A 326 -18.01 22.03 -6.20
C SER A 326 -17.77 22.28 -4.71
N GLY A 327 -16.84 21.52 -4.09
CA GLY A 327 -16.37 21.74 -2.72
C GLY A 327 -15.39 22.90 -2.57
N THR A 328 -14.74 23.34 -3.67
CA THR A 328 -13.65 24.33 -3.64
C THR A 328 -13.92 25.58 -4.48
N ASN A 329 -15.01 25.60 -5.28
CA ASN A 329 -15.33 26.73 -6.15
C ASN A 329 -16.37 27.71 -5.57
N GLY A 330 -16.97 27.39 -4.41
CA GLY A 330 -18.02 28.19 -3.78
C GLY A 330 -19.35 28.25 -4.55
N LYS A 331 -19.54 27.39 -5.55
CA LYS A 331 -20.72 27.36 -6.42
C LYS A 331 -21.60 26.11 -6.20
N ASN A 332 -21.47 25.46 -5.06
CA ASN A 332 -22.36 24.35 -4.73
C ASN A 332 -23.78 24.85 -4.51
N ALA A 333 -24.78 24.23 -5.16
CA ALA A 333 -26.18 24.72 -5.12
C ALA A 333 -26.77 24.69 -3.71
N SER A 334 -26.43 23.69 -2.87
CA SER A 334 -26.93 23.59 -1.50
C SER A 334 -26.18 24.46 -0.50
N TYR A 335 -24.92 24.82 -0.80
CA TYR A 335 -24.06 25.62 0.08
C TYR A 335 -23.27 26.65 -0.72
N PRO A 336 -23.94 27.66 -1.31
CA PRO A 336 -23.28 28.71 -2.09
C PRO A 336 -22.36 29.55 -1.19
N GLY A 337 -21.18 29.91 -1.69
CA GLY A 337 -20.18 30.68 -0.95
C GLY A 337 -19.43 29.91 0.15
N ILE A 338 -19.63 28.60 0.27
CA ILE A 338 -18.89 27.75 1.23
C ILE A 338 -17.80 26.94 0.52
N TYR A 339 -16.68 26.77 1.21
CA TYR A 339 -15.48 26.11 0.69
C TYR A 339 -14.99 25.01 1.64
N ASN A 340 -14.44 23.91 1.11
CA ASN A 340 -13.80 22.86 1.90
C ASN A 340 -12.62 22.28 1.13
N PHE A 341 -11.41 22.76 1.42
CA PHE A 341 -10.17 22.35 0.76
C PHE A 341 -9.56 21.05 1.33
N TYR A 342 -10.11 20.49 2.40
CA TYR A 342 -9.58 19.30 3.07
C TYR A 342 -10.54 18.11 3.09
N ASN A 343 -11.73 18.26 2.49
CA ASN A 343 -12.81 17.27 2.57
C ASN A 343 -13.15 16.84 4.01
N ILE A 344 -12.93 17.72 5.00
CA ILE A 344 -13.29 17.45 6.40
C ILE A 344 -14.82 17.31 6.50
N GLY A 345 -15.28 16.22 7.15
CA GLY A 345 -16.71 15.89 7.24
C GLY A 345 -17.32 15.37 5.93
N ALA A 346 -16.52 15.11 4.90
CA ALA A 346 -16.97 14.59 3.61
C ALA A 346 -17.06 13.05 3.64
N PHE A 347 -18.23 12.54 3.97
CA PHE A 347 -18.55 11.11 3.93
C PHE A 347 -19.88 10.86 3.23
N GLN A 348 -20.01 9.72 2.58
CA GLN A 348 -21.27 9.32 1.95
C GLN A 348 -22.27 8.90 3.03
N SER A 349 -23.50 9.43 2.99
CA SER A 349 -24.56 9.06 3.91
C SER A 349 -25.92 9.08 3.21
N ALA A 350 -26.96 8.59 3.87
CA ALA A 350 -28.34 8.70 3.38
C ALA A 350 -28.80 10.16 3.25
N ALA A 351 -28.20 11.09 4.02
CA ALA A 351 -28.56 12.52 4.03
C ALA A 351 -27.86 13.33 2.93
N GLY A 352 -26.89 12.76 2.18
CA GLY A 352 -26.21 13.48 1.11
C GLY A 352 -24.91 12.82 0.64
N ASN A 353 -24.42 13.26 -0.51
CA ASN A 353 -23.12 12.84 -1.02
C ASN A 353 -21.98 13.45 -0.18
N ALA A 354 -20.77 12.88 -0.32
CA ALA A 354 -19.61 13.28 0.47
C ALA A 354 -19.31 14.80 0.40
N ILE A 355 -19.34 15.41 -0.79
CA ILE A 355 -19.06 16.85 -0.94
C ILE A 355 -20.10 17.68 -0.20
N THR A 356 -21.39 17.36 -0.35
CA THR A 356 -22.50 18.09 0.32
C THR A 356 -22.38 17.99 1.85
N ASN A 357 -22.08 16.79 2.37
CA ASN A 357 -21.87 16.60 3.82
C ASN A 357 -20.64 17.39 4.33
N GLY A 358 -19.54 17.38 3.59
CA GLY A 358 -18.36 18.18 3.90
C GLY A 358 -18.62 19.69 3.88
N LEU A 359 -19.44 20.20 2.93
CA LEU A 359 -19.84 21.61 2.89
C LEU A 359 -20.83 21.96 3.99
N LYS A 360 -21.76 21.06 4.35
CA LYS A 360 -22.63 21.21 5.53
C LYS A 360 -21.80 21.40 6.79
N TRP A 361 -20.79 20.56 7.00
CA TRP A 361 -19.88 20.69 8.12
C TRP A 361 -19.10 22.01 8.08
N ALA A 362 -18.58 22.42 6.93
CA ALA A 362 -17.85 23.68 6.73
C ALA A 362 -18.71 24.93 6.94
N ALA A 363 -20.02 24.83 6.67
CA ALA A 363 -21.01 25.93 6.85
C ALA A 363 -21.47 26.08 8.31
N SER A 364 -21.30 25.03 9.15
CA SER A 364 -21.86 24.96 10.50
C SER A 364 -20.80 25.13 11.58
N GLY A 365 -21.21 25.62 12.76
CA GLY A 365 -20.33 25.79 13.93
C GLY A 365 -19.40 26.99 13.83
N THR A 366 -18.64 27.22 14.91
CA THR A 366 -17.76 28.40 15.09
C THR A 366 -16.29 28.05 15.28
N THR A 367 -15.97 26.76 15.56
CA THR A 367 -14.59 26.30 15.70
C THR A 367 -13.87 26.24 14.36
N TYR A 368 -12.55 26.24 14.35
CA TYR A 368 -11.72 26.09 13.16
C TYR A 368 -12.01 27.16 12.09
N ASN A 369 -12.24 28.40 12.53
CA ASN A 369 -12.54 29.53 11.63
C ASN A 369 -13.80 29.33 10.76
N ARG A 370 -14.73 28.44 11.17
CA ARG A 370 -16.02 28.23 10.49
C ARG A 370 -17.01 29.37 10.82
N PRO A 371 -17.98 29.64 9.91
CA PRO A 371 -18.19 29.03 8.60
C PRO A 371 -17.12 29.44 7.58
N TRP A 372 -16.75 28.47 6.70
CA TRP A 372 -15.72 28.69 5.69
C TRP A 372 -16.24 29.41 4.45
N THR A 373 -16.55 30.68 4.61
CA THR A 373 -17.14 31.56 3.58
C THR A 373 -16.13 32.13 2.58
N SER A 374 -14.88 31.71 2.63
CA SER A 374 -13.86 32.06 1.65
C SER A 374 -12.77 30.95 1.56
N PRO A 375 -12.03 30.88 0.45
CA PRO A 375 -10.86 29.97 0.34
C PRO A 375 -9.87 30.15 1.49
N SER A 376 -9.57 31.38 1.88
CA SER A 376 -8.65 31.68 2.98
C SER A 376 -9.14 31.12 4.32
N LYS A 377 -10.46 31.33 4.65
CA LYS A 377 -11.03 30.74 5.87
C LYS A 377 -10.96 29.22 5.89
N SER A 378 -11.26 28.59 4.76
CA SER A 378 -11.20 27.13 4.64
C SER A 378 -9.76 26.60 4.76
N ILE A 379 -8.80 27.20 4.05
CA ILE A 379 -7.39 26.77 4.09
C ILE A 379 -6.80 26.94 5.50
N ILE A 380 -7.07 28.08 6.15
CA ILE A 380 -6.59 28.32 7.52
C ILE A 380 -7.32 27.43 8.52
N GLY A 381 -8.64 27.36 8.45
CA GLY A 381 -9.44 26.58 9.40
C GLY A 381 -9.19 25.09 9.33
N GLY A 382 -9.03 24.53 8.12
CA GLY A 382 -8.66 23.13 7.94
C GLY A 382 -7.25 22.82 8.42
N ALA A 383 -6.29 23.75 8.25
CA ALA A 383 -4.95 23.60 8.79
C ALA A 383 -4.97 23.59 10.34
N ILE A 384 -5.77 24.44 10.98
CA ILE A 384 -5.95 24.44 12.44
C ILE A 384 -6.55 23.08 12.88
N TYR A 385 -7.60 22.61 12.18
CA TYR A 385 -8.23 21.32 12.49
C TYR A 385 -7.23 20.17 12.49
N ILE A 386 -6.44 20.00 11.42
CA ILE A 386 -5.45 18.92 11.35
C ILE A 386 -4.30 19.11 12.33
N GLY A 387 -3.93 20.36 12.63
CA GLY A 387 -2.93 20.69 13.65
C GLY A 387 -3.38 20.25 15.03
N GLU A 388 -4.55 20.66 15.45
CA GLU A 388 -5.10 20.34 16.77
C GLU A 388 -5.48 18.87 16.90
N ALA A 389 -6.04 18.26 15.86
CA ALA A 389 -6.51 16.89 15.90
C ALA A 389 -5.34 15.87 16.01
N TYR A 390 -4.19 16.15 15.39
CA TYR A 390 -3.12 15.15 15.28
C TYR A 390 -1.75 15.70 15.65
N ILE A 391 -1.29 16.76 15.00
CA ILE A 391 0.11 17.20 15.05
C ILE A 391 0.46 17.76 16.43
N ASN A 392 -0.41 18.61 16.98
CA ASN A 392 -0.19 19.31 18.26
C ASN A 392 -0.40 18.41 19.48
N VAL A 393 -1.12 17.28 19.33
CA VAL A 393 -1.26 16.26 20.39
C VAL A 393 -0.16 15.20 20.36
N GLY A 394 0.84 15.37 19.48
CA GLY A 394 2.03 14.52 19.44
C GLY A 394 2.08 13.54 18.26
N GLN A 395 1.03 13.40 17.45
CA GLN A 395 1.02 12.58 16.24
C GLN A 395 1.62 13.36 15.05
N ASN A 396 2.86 13.78 15.20
CA ASN A 396 3.55 14.74 14.35
C ASN A 396 4.30 14.12 13.16
N THR A 397 3.84 12.97 12.68
CA THR A 397 4.34 12.31 11.47
C THR A 397 3.21 11.50 10.83
N LEU A 398 3.28 11.18 9.54
CA LEU A 398 2.32 10.28 8.90
C LEU A 398 2.26 8.91 9.59
N TYR A 399 3.41 8.43 10.05
CA TYR A 399 3.50 7.18 10.81
C TYR A 399 2.70 7.26 12.12
N THR A 400 2.90 8.29 12.93
CA THR A 400 2.22 8.43 14.22
C THR A 400 0.73 8.77 14.08
N GLN A 401 0.30 9.35 12.96
CA GLN A 401 -1.11 9.52 12.63
C GLN A 401 -1.80 8.19 12.29
N LYS A 402 -1.06 7.23 11.75
CA LYS A 402 -1.58 5.87 11.52
C LYS A 402 -1.44 4.98 12.74
N PHE A 403 -0.29 4.96 13.37
CA PHE A 403 0.00 4.15 14.56
C PHE A 403 0.20 5.10 15.73
N ASN A 404 -0.86 5.32 16.51
CA ASN A 404 -0.78 6.24 17.63
C ASN A 404 0.04 5.66 18.78
N VAL A 405 1.33 6.00 18.79
CA VAL A 405 2.31 5.58 19.81
C VAL A 405 2.89 6.77 20.58
N THR A 406 2.33 7.96 20.37
CA THR A 406 2.85 9.23 20.93
C THR A 406 1.82 10.05 21.69
N TYR A 407 0.55 10.03 21.30
CA TYR A 407 -0.55 10.67 22.02
C TYR A 407 -1.02 9.76 23.16
N LYS A 408 -0.53 10.03 24.36
CA LYS A 408 -0.63 9.12 25.52
C LYS A 408 -2.07 8.84 25.96
N ASP A 409 -2.96 9.81 25.85
CA ASP A 409 -4.36 9.68 26.28
C ASP A 409 -5.18 8.74 25.40
N CYS A 410 -4.70 8.46 24.19
CA CYS A 410 -5.39 7.64 23.21
C CYS A 410 -4.45 6.64 22.51
N LEU A 411 -3.41 6.10 23.19
CA LEU A 411 -2.48 5.13 22.60
C LEU A 411 -3.22 4.01 21.89
N TYR A 412 -2.74 3.65 20.67
CA TYR A 412 -3.28 2.61 19.77
C TYR A 412 -4.69 2.92 19.22
N TRP A 413 -5.25 4.06 19.58
CA TRP A 413 -6.50 4.62 19.07
C TRP A 413 -6.22 5.96 18.40
N HIS A 414 -7.22 6.68 17.96
CA HIS A 414 -7.08 7.97 17.31
C HIS A 414 -6.22 7.89 16.04
N GLN A 415 -6.52 6.89 15.21
CA GLN A 415 -5.85 6.68 13.93
C GLN A 415 -6.57 7.46 12.82
N TYR A 416 -5.80 8.16 11.98
CA TYR A 416 -6.35 8.98 10.89
C TYR A 416 -7.10 8.16 9.86
N MET A 417 -6.64 6.92 9.57
CA MET A 417 -7.25 6.05 8.55
C MET A 417 -7.03 4.58 8.83
N GLY A 418 -7.94 3.72 8.29
CA GLY A 418 -7.86 2.27 8.43
C GLY A 418 -6.75 1.62 7.61
N ASN A 419 -6.35 2.19 6.46
CA ASN A 419 -5.36 1.60 5.57
C ASN A 419 -3.98 1.48 6.22
N VAL A 420 -3.53 0.25 6.48
CA VAL A 420 -2.23 -0.03 7.11
C VAL A 420 -1.03 0.44 6.28
N GLN A 421 -1.20 0.57 4.95
CA GLN A 421 -0.16 0.96 4.01
C GLN A 421 -0.03 2.49 3.86
N ALA A 422 -0.98 3.24 4.40
CA ALA A 422 -1.12 4.67 4.16
C ALA A 422 0.15 5.49 4.45
N PRO A 423 0.85 5.31 5.59
CA PRO A 423 2.04 6.12 5.86
C PRO A 423 3.10 6.00 4.77
N ARG A 424 3.29 4.80 4.22
CA ARG A 424 4.27 4.56 3.15
C ARG A 424 3.81 5.13 1.81
N THR A 425 2.53 4.95 1.46
CA THR A 425 2.01 5.43 0.18
C THR A 425 1.92 6.95 0.13
N GLU A 426 1.58 7.59 1.25
CA GLU A 426 1.58 9.05 1.37
C GLU A 426 3.00 9.61 1.40
N ALA A 427 3.91 8.98 2.14
CA ALA A 427 5.33 9.33 2.15
C ALA A 427 5.93 9.36 0.74
N ALA A 428 5.63 8.38 -0.10
CA ALA A 428 6.10 8.35 -1.48
C ALA A 428 5.59 9.54 -2.30
N LYS A 429 4.34 9.97 -2.10
CA LYS A 429 3.77 11.16 -2.78
C LYS A 429 4.46 12.45 -2.32
N VAL A 430 4.70 12.57 -1.01
CA VAL A 430 5.42 13.72 -0.43
C VAL A 430 6.83 13.78 -0.98
N TYR A 431 7.55 12.66 -0.99
CA TYR A 431 8.89 12.56 -1.56
C TYR A 431 8.94 13.01 -3.03
N GLU A 432 8.02 12.55 -3.88
CA GLU A 432 7.97 12.98 -5.29
C GLU A 432 7.69 14.49 -5.42
N ALA A 433 6.87 15.07 -4.56
CA ALA A 433 6.65 16.51 -4.53
C ALA A 433 7.92 17.29 -4.14
N TYR A 434 8.65 16.83 -3.12
CA TYR A 434 9.95 17.43 -2.71
C TYR A 434 11.01 17.26 -3.81
N LYS A 435 11.04 16.12 -4.47
CA LYS A 435 11.93 15.85 -5.60
C LYS A 435 11.66 16.80 -6.77
N ALA A 436 10.40 16.95 -7.14
CA ALA A 436 9.99 17.86 -8.23
C ALA A 436 10.31 19.33 -7.91
N SER A 437 10.28 19.73 -6.64
CA SER A 437 10.60 21.09 -6.18
C SER A 437 12.09 21.34 -5.92
N GLY A 438 12.95 20.31 -6.03
CA GLY A 438 14.37 20.39 -5.63
C GLY A 438 14.58 20.51 -4.12
N ALA A 439 13.53 20.28 -3.32
CA ALA A 439 13.60 20.42 -1.86
C ALA A 439 14.31 19.27 -1.15
N LEU A 440 14.59 18.15 -1.83
CA LEU A 440 15.33 17.02 -1.23
C LEU A 440 16.73 17.39 -0.74
N ASN A 441 17.34 18.43 -1.30
CA ASN A 441 18.65 18.92 -0.91
C ASN A 441 18.60 19.89 0.31
N LYS A 442 17.41 20.18 0.82
CA LYS A 442 17.25 21.02 2.01
C LYS A 442 17.37 20.21 3.29
N SER A 443 17.51 20.89 4.41
CA SER A 443 17.41 20.25 5.72
C SER A 443 15.95 19.81 5.95
N ILE A 444 15.75 18.49 6.10
CA ILE A 444 14.46 17.89 6.41
C ILE A 444 14.61 17.10 7.70
N THR A 445 13.72 17.32 8.65
CA THR A 445 13.77 16.63 9.94
C THR A 445 12.80 15.44 9.93
N PHE A 446 13.32 14.26 10.27
CA PHE A 446 12.56 13.02 10.44
C PHE A 446 12.53 12.63 11.93
N ALA A 447 11.34 12.48 12.50
CA ALA A 447 11.09 12.07 13.87
C ALA A 447 10.73 10.56 13.90
N ILE A 448 11.69 9.72 14.29
CA ILE A 448 11.63 8.27 14.11
C ILE A 448 11.34 7.60 15.45
N PRO A 449 10.22 6.85 15.59
CA PRO A 449 9.91 6.12 16.80
C PRO A 449 10.94 5.04 17.13
N VAL A 450 11.33 4.96 18.39
CA VAL A 450 12.21 3.94 18.95
C VAL A 450 11.46 3.25 20.09
N TYR A 451 11.28 1.95 19.98
CA TYR A 451 10.60 1.13 20.99
C TYR A 451 11.60 0.34 21.82
N LYS A 452 11.19 -0.05 23.04
CA LYS A 452 11.95 -0.96 23.88
C LYS A 452 11.85 -2.40 23.37
N ASN A 453 12.90 -3.17 23.54
CA ASN A 453 12.97 -4.60 23.30
C ASN A 453 12.50 -5.05 21.91
N MET A 454 12.80 -4.25 20.86
CA MET A 454 12.54 -4.66 19.49
C MET A 454 13.42 -5.87 19.09
N PRO A 455 12.89 -6.81 18.31
CA PRO A 455 13.69 -7.88 17.72
C PRO A 455 14.86 -7.33 16.90
N ALA A 456 16.00 -8.01 16.90
CA ALA A 456 17.17 -7.60 16.10
C ALA A 456 16.85 -7.58 14.59
N ALA A 457 16.09 -8.58 14.12
CA ALA A 457 15.66 -8.66 12.72
C ALA A 457 14.48 -7.73 12.43
N THR A 458 14.55 -7.03 11.30
CA THR A 458 13.43 -6.22 10.78
C THR A 458 12.29 -7.13 10.32
N ALA A 459 11.04 -6.68 10.52
CA ALA A 459 9.85 -7.39 10.06
C ALA A 459 9.88 -7.58 8.53
N LYS A 460 9.49 -8.77 8.08
CA LYS A 460 9.47 -9.12 6.65
C LYS A 460 8.09 -8.87 6.06
N MET A 461 8.07 -8.32 4.84
CA MET A 461 6.84 -8.16 4.07
C MET A 461 6.26 -9.56 3.73
N PRO A 462 5.03 -9.88 4.15
CA PRO A 462 4.40 -11.12 3.72
C PRO A 462 4.11 -11.10 2.22
N ALA A 463 4.16 -12.27 1.57
CA ALA A 463 3.77 -12.38 0.17
C ALA A 463 2.32 -11.93 -0.01
N ALA A 464 2.05 -11.09 -1.00
CA ALA A 464 0.71 -10.54 -1.25
C ALA A 464 -0.29 -11.65 -1.60
N ASP A 465 0.08 -12.52 -2.52
CA ASP A 465 -0.78 -13.61 -2.96
C ASP A 465 0.00 -14.95 -2.99
N PRO A 466 0.13 -15.62 -1.84
CA PRO A 466 0.71 -16.95 -1.77
C PRO A 466 -0.27 -18.04 -2.29
N GLY A 467 -1.45 -17.67 -2.78
CA GLY A 467 -2.60 -18.52 -3.01
C GLY A 467 -3.51 -18.62 -1.77
N ASN A 468 -4.71 -19.13 -1.99
CA ASN A 468 -5.68 -19.33 -0.91
C ASN A 468 -5.09 -20.19 0.22
N GLN A 469 -5.31 -19.77 1.46
CA GLN A 469 -4.70 -20.36 2.65
C GLN A 469 -5.58 -21.41 3.35
N ASN A 470 -6.82 -21.64 2.86
CA ASN A 470 -7.74 -22.60 3.47
C ASN A 470 -7.25 -24.03 3.32
N ASN A 471 -6.98 -24.68 4.44
CA ASN A 471 -6.54 -26.06 4.55
C ASN A 471 -7.50 -26.92 5.40
N TYR A 472 -8.75 -26.49 5.50
CA TYR A 472 -9.78 -27.26 6.22
C TYR A 472 -10.43 -28.28 5.33
N LEU A 473 -10.80 -29.44 5.92
CA LEU A 473 -11.67 -30.41 5.28
C LEU A 473 -13.13 -29.94 5.36
N LYS A 474 -13.87 -30.07 4.26
CA LYS A 474 -15.33 -29.91 4.19
C LYS A 474 -16.03 -31.18 4.66
N SER A 475 -15.45 -32.36 4.37
CA SER A 475 -15.99 -33.65 4.76
C SER A 475 -14.89 -34.64 5.10
N LEU A 476 -15.18 -35.55 6.02
CA LEU A 476 -14.35 -36.69 6.37
C LEU A 476 -15.27 -37.86 6.70
N LYS A 477 -15.04 -39.01 6.04
CA LYS A 477 -15.80 -40.25 6.22
C LYS A 477 -14.84 -41.43 6.31
N VAL A 478 -15.18 -42.41 7.16
CA VAL A 478 -14.43 -43.66 7.34
C VAL A 478 -15.41 -44.80 7.15
N GLY A 479 -15.54 -45.29 5.90
CA GLY A 479 -16.59 -46.23 5.51
C GLY A 479 -17.98 -45.73 5.93
N SER A 480 -18.79 -46.59 6.55
CA SER A 480 -20.05 -46.28 7.18
C SER A 480 -19.94 -46.00 8.69
N ALA A 481 -18.72 -46.08 9.26
CA ALA A 481 -18.52 -45.99 10.70
C ALA A 481 -18.65 -44.55 11.22
N LYS A 482 -19.15 -44.39 12.45
CA LYS A 482 -19.30 -43.09 13.10
C LYS A 482 -17.96 -42.60 13.65
N LEU A 483 -17.59 -41.38 13.29
CA LEU A 483 -16.44 -40.67 13.86
C LEU A 483 -16.76 -40.18 15.28
N SER A 484 -15.78 -40.36 16.18
CA SER A 484 -15.80 -39.80 17.53
C SER A 484 -14.63 -38.85 17.72
N PRO A 485 -14.85 -37.56 17.97
CA PRO A 485 -16.16 -36.88 17.90
C PRO A 485 -16.74 -36.87 16.48
N THR A 486 -18.03 -36.56 16.34
CA THR A 486 -18.63 -36.34 15.01
C THR A 486 -17.87 -35.26 14.25
N PHE A 487 -17.64 -35.51 12.95
CA PHE A 487 -16.91 -34.56 12.13
C PHE A 487 -17.65 -33.21 12.06
N ALA A 488 -16.94 -32.16 12.41
CA ALA A 488 -17.32 -30.79 12.14
C ALA A 488 -16.10 -30.01 11.70
N ILE A 489 -16.26 -29.06 10.77
CA ILE A 489 -15.16 -28.21 10.30
C ILE A 489 -14.60 -27.45 11.51
N ASN A 490 -13.32 -27.60 11.79
CA ASN A 490 -12.62 -26.93 12.90
C ASN A 490 -13.02 -27.38 14.33
N ASN A 491 -13.59 -28.58 14.48
CA ASN A 491 -13.83 -29.12 15.82
C ASN A 491 -12.52 -29.68 16.43
N THR A 492 -11.95 -30.67 15.74
CA THR A 492 -10.68 -31.32 16.12
C THR A 492 -9.94 -31.78 14.88
N THR A 493 -8.69 -32.15 15.05
CA THR A 493 -7.89 -32.84 14.03
C THR A 493 -7.67 -34.32 14.35
N THR A 494 -8.24 -34.84 15.43
CA THR A 494 -8.12 -36.25 15.82
C THR A 494 -9.50 -36.88 15.97
N TYR A 495 -9.73 -37.99 15.28
CA TYR A 495 -10.98 -38.73 15.27
C TYR A 495 -10.72 -40.20 15.53
N THR A 496 -11.60 -40.83 16.29
CA THR A 496 -11.55 -42.27 16.59
C THR A 496 -12.76 -42.97 15.96
N VAL A 497 -12.55 -44.20 15.50
CA VAL A 497 -13.57 -45.07 14.95
C VAL A 497 -13.35 -46.47 15.52
N ASN A 498 -14.42 -47.17 15.88
CA ASN A 498 -14.37 -48.57 16.25
C ASN A 498 -15.05 -49.40 15.15
N VAL A 499 -14.42 -50.48 14.75
CA VAL A 499 -14.96 -51.44 13.76
C VAL A 499 -14.85 -52.88 14.25
N ALA A 500 -15.72 -53.75 13.73
CA ALA A 500 -15.74 -55.16 14.10
C ALA A 500 -14.44 -55.87 13.63
N ALA A 501 -14.11 -56.99 14.30
CA ALA A 501 -12.94 -57.83 13.94
C ALA A 501 -12.98 -58.36 12.49
N SER A 502 -14.18 -58.47 11.92
CA SER A 502 -14.38 -58.93 10.52
C SER A 502 -14.06 -57.88 9.45
N VAL A 503 -13.79 -56.63 9.84
CA VAL A 503 -13.43 -55.52 8.93
C VAL A 503 -11.92 -55.50 8.77
N ASP A 504 -11.39 -56.06 7.71
CA ASP A 504 -9.95 -56.13 7.42
C ASP A 504 -9.46 -54.93 6.58
N SER A 505 -10.35 -54.22 5.92
CA SER A 505 -10.03 -52.98 5.24
C SER A 505 -11.18 -51.95 5.30
N ILE A 506 -10.86 -50.67 5.18
CA ILE A 506 -11.84 -49.60 5.23
C ILE A 506 -11.44 -48.43 4.36
N LYS A 507 -12.42 -47.79 3.68
CA LYS A 507 -12.17 -46.61 2.84
C LYS A 507 -12.26 -45.33 3.65
N ILE A 508 -11.20 -44.52 3.64
CA ILE A 508 -11.20 -43.14 4.16
C ILE A 508 -11.42 -42.19 2.99
N ALA A 509 -12.45 -41.37 3.08
CA ALA A 509 -12.78 -40.33 2.09
C ALA A 509 -12.80 -38.96 2.76
N ALA A 510 -12.25 -37.95 2.10
CA ALA A 510 -12.25 -36.59 2.56
C ALA A 510 -12.27 -35.60 1.38
N SER A 511 -12.88 -34.44 1.58
CA SER A 511 -12.84 -33.35 0.60
C SER A 511 -12.47 -32.04 1.28
N PRO A 512 -11.73 -31.12 0.60
CA PRO A 512 -11.35 -29.84 1.17
C PRO A 512 -12.51 -28.81 1.04
N VAL A 513 -12.46 -27.75 1.86
CA VAL A 513 -13.35 -26.58 1.73
C VAL A 513 -12.99 -25.81 0.46
N ASN A 514 -11.72 -25.46 0.30
CA ASN A 514 -11.25 -24.76 -0.90
C ASN A 514 -10.94 -25.75 -2.02
N ARG A 515 -11.49 -25.50 -3.21
CA ARG A 515 -11.33 -26.37 -4.39
C ARG A 515 -9.88 -26.50 -4.91
N TYR A 516 -9.02 -25.57 -4.56
CA TYR A 516 -7.60 -25.58 -4.95
C TYR A 516 -6.69 -26.23 -3.88
N ALA A 517 -7.25 -26.63 -2.74
CA ALA A 517 -6.53 -27.43 -1.76
C ALA A 517 -6.48 -28.90 -2.21
N THR A 518 -5.43 -29.60 -1.83
CA THR A 518 -5.24 -31.00 -2.11
C THR A 518 -5.37 -31.82 -0.83
N VAL A 519 -5.95 -33.03 -0.95
CA VAL A 519 -6.07 -33.98 0.17
C VAL A 519 -5.30 -35.24 -0.18
N SER A 520 -4.48 -35.69 0.76
CA SER A 520 -3.71 -36.93 0.65
C SER A 520 -3.95 -37.84 1.86
N GLY A 521 -3.60 -39.11 1.74
CA GLY A 521 -3.80 -40.11 2.80
C GLY A 521 -5.17 -40.81 2.76
N THR A 522 -6.08 -40.40 1.85
CA THR A 522 -7.37 -41.05 1.61
C THR A 522 -7.22 -42.42 0.89
N GLY A 523 -8.33 -43.09 0.63
CA GLY A 523 -8.37 -44.40 -0.04
C GLY A 523 -8.60 -45.55 0.93
N THR A 524 -8.61 -46.78 0.38
CA THR A 524 -8.75 -48.00 1.18
C THR A 524 -7.50 -48.23 2.03
N LYS A 525 -7.70 -48.62 3.30
CA LYS A 525 -6.67 -48.89 4.28
C LYS A 525 -6.88 -50.28 4.83
N GLU A 526 -5.85 -51.09 4.74
CA GLU A 526 -5.77 -52.40 5.42
C GLU A 526 -5.67 -52.16 6.93
N LEU A 527 -6.41 -52.96 7.69
CA LEU A 527 -6.49 -52.86 9.15
C LEU A 527 -5.86 -54.08 9.81
N LYS A 528 -4.93 -53.82 10.72
CA LYS A 528 -4.43 -54.83 11.66
C LYS A 528 -5.40 -54.91 12.86
N LYS A 529 -5.43 -56.07 13.54
CA LYS A 529 -6.15 -56.21 14.82
C LYS A 529 -5.67 -55.14 15.81
N GLY A 530 -6.60 -54.53 16.55
CA GLY A 530 -6.32 -53.45 17.50
C GLY A 530 -6.23 -52.07 16.84
N LYS A 531 -5.34 -51.22 17.36
CA LYS A 531 -5.24 -49.79 16.99
C LYS A 531 -4.49 -49.59 15.69
N ASN A 532 -5.13 -48.90 14.73
CA ASN A 532 -4.54 -48.43 13.49
C ASN A 532 -4.60 -46.92 13.47
N THR A 533 -3.56 -46.25 12.93
CA THR A 533 -3.49 -44.79 12.88
C THR A 533 -3.13 -44.33 11.47
N PHE A 534 -3.98 -43.48 10.89
CA PHE A 534 -3.79 -42.91 9.56
C PHE A 534 -3.78 -41.38 9.63
N LYS A 535 -2.98 -40.76 8.74
CA LYS A 535 -2.89 -39.32 8.60
C LYS A 535 -3.52 -38.89 7.28
N ILE A 536 -4.50 -37.99 7.37
CA ILE A 536 -5.10 -37.32 6.21
C ILE A 536 -4.58 -35.89 6.22
N VAL A 537 -3.93 -35.49 5.13
CA VAL A 537 -3.32 -34.16 5.04
C VAL A 537 -4.06 -33.32 4.03
N CYS A 538 -4.69 -32.23 4.49
CA CYS A 538 -5.25 -31.20 3.64
C CYS A 538 -4.22 -30.07 3.46
N LYS A 539 -3.76 -29.84 2.23
CA LYS A 539 -2.75 -28.84 1.89
C LYS A 539 -3.37 -27.75 1.04
N SER A 540 -3.36 -26.52 1.57
CA SER A 540 -3.90 -25.34 0.86
C SER A 540 -3.13 -25.01 -0.42
N GLN A 541 -3.69 -24.14 -1.25
CA GLN A 541 -3.01 -23.59 -2.43
C GLN A 541 -1.71 -22.87 -2.04
N SER A 542 -1.68 -22.18 -0.88
CA SER A 542 -0.49 -21.54 -0.32
C SER A 542 0.52 -22.52 0.32
N LYS A 543 0.31 -23.84 0.15
CA LYS A 543 1.15 -24.94 0.67
C LYS A 543 1.12 -25.13 2.19
N LYS A 544 0.26 -24.45 2.93
CA LYS A 544 0.06 -24.71 4.36
C LYS A 544 -0.70 -26.02 4.55
N ALA A 545 -0.16 -26.94 5.37
CA ALA A 545 -0.75 -28.23 5.64
C ALA A 545 -1.51 -28.24 6.96
N ARG A 546 -2.64 -28.97 6.99
CA ARG A 546 -3.37 -29.38 8.21
C ARG A 546 -3.49 -30.89 8.18
N THR A 547 -3.01 -31.54 9.24
CA THR A 547 -3.04 -33.00 9.36
C THR A 547 -4.20 -33.40 10.28
N TYR A 548 -5.02 -34.33 9.79
CA TYR A 548 -6.05 -35.01 10.55
C TYR A 548 -5.59 -36.43 10.86
N THR A 549 -5.68 -36.82 12.13
CA THR A 549 -5.31 -38.15 12.61
C THR A 549 -6.58 -38.99 12.78
N ILE A 550 -6.62 -40.13 12.13
CA ILE A 550 -7.73 -41.08 12.20
C ILE A 550 -7.23 -42.32 12.94
N ILE A 551 -7.80 -42.57 14.10
CA ILE A 551 -7.52 -43.76 14.91
C ILE A 551 -8.67 -44.76 14.68
N ILE A 552 -8.35 -45.94 14.16
CA ILE A 552 -9.32 -47.01 13.90
C ILE A 552 -8.97 -48.17 14.82
N ASN A 553 -9.85 -48.50 15.74
CA ASN A 553 -9.73 -49.66 16.61
C ASN A 553 -10.53 -50.79 15.97
N ARG A 554 -9.82 -51.86 15.57
CA ARG A 554 -10.41 -53.11 15.05
C ARG A 554 -10.46 -54.11 16.16
N GLY A 555 -11.64 -54.62 16.52
CA GLY A 555 -11.90 -55.59 17.56
C GLY A 555 -11.16 -56.90 17.39
#